data_bc7584b62e7a04c5ab968bf3c19dc0fb
#
_entry.id   bc7584b62e7a04c5ab968bf3c19dc0fb
#
_cell.length_a   1.000
_cell.length_b   1.000
_cell.length_c   1.000
_cell.angle_alpha   90.00
_cell.angle_beta   90.00
_cell.angle_gamma   90.00
#
_symmetry.space_group_name_H-M   'P 1'
#
loop_
_entity.id
_entity.type
_entity.pdbx_description
1 polymer ?
#
loop_
_entity_poly.entity_id
_entity_poly.type
_entity_poly.pdbx_seq_one_letter_code
_entity_poly.pdbx_strand_id
1 'polypeptide(L)'
;HEGGWLRCRVTEPLTGQPFYTTSPSVRAAEAYTLGGTTGTVHAETVHDEALGESTGLPGQRLRLAHAPVVGDTPPVLLQTTEHDGWTDWDVVPHFAGSRPHDRHITLDATTGEIAFGPAVREPDGTLRQYGAVPPKGAVIRARRYRTGGGRSGNVARGAVRVLRRSVPYVSEVVN
;
A
#
# COMPACT_ATOMS: atom_id res chain seq x y z
N HIS A 1 5.92 8.18 24.85
CA HIS A 1 4.48 8.33 25.09
C HIS A 1 4.14 9.80 24.87
N GLU A 2 3.40 10.11 23.80
CA GLU A 2 2.78 11.43 23.65
C GLU A 2 1.54 11.46 24.56
N GLY A 3 1.58 12.26 25.61
CA GLY A 3 0.47 12.48 26.51
C GLY A 3 -0.53 13.45 25.89
N GLY A 4 -1.80 13.08 25.88
CA GLY A 4 -2.88 14.01 25.52
C GLY A 4 -3.32 14.84 26.71
N TRP A 5 -3.71 16.10 26.45
CA TRP A 5 -4.26 17.01 27.47
C TRP A 5 -5.76 17.20 27.24
N LEU A 6 -6.52 17.08 28.28
CA LEU A 6 -7.95 17.44 28.30
C LEU A 6 -8.12 18.78 29.04
N ARG A 7 -8.81 19.72 28.42
CA ARG A 7 -9.18 20.99 29.02
C ARG A 7 -10.70 21.07 29.16
N CYS A 8 -11.18 21.10 30.37
CA CYS A 8 -12.57 21.37 30.64
C CYS A 8 -12.77 22.88 30.77
N ARG A 9 -13.79 23.41 30.13
CA ARG A 9 -14.18 24.84 30.20
C ARG A 9 -15.66 24.92 30.51
N VAL A 10 -16.01 25.71 31.50
CA VAL A 10 -17.40 26.08 31.77
C VAL A 10 -17.83 27.08 30.71
N THR A 11 -18.88 26.78 29.99
CA THR A 11 -19.47 27.68 28.96
C THR A 11 -20.74 28.29 29.50
N GLU A 12 -21.24 29.32 28.82
CA GLU A 12 -22.54 29.87 29.11
C GLU A 12 -23.65 28.79 29.03
N PRO A 13 -24.65 28.86 29.90
CA PRO A 13 -25.70 27.85 29.94
C PRO A 13 -26.55 27.88 28.65
N LEU A 14 -27.01 26.72 28.25
CA LEU A 14 -27.99 26.62 27.18
C LEU A 14 -29.35 27.17 27.64
N THR A 15 -30.21 27.54 26.68
CA THR A 15 -31.56 28.05 26.97
C THR A 15 -32.32 27.10 27.89
N GLY A 16 -32.75 27.61 29.07
CA GLY A 16 -33.44 26.82 30.07
C GLY A 16 -32.57 26.19 31.16
N GLN A 17 -31.24 26.36 31.10
CA GLN A 17 -30.31 25.95 32.16
C GLN A 17 -30.00 27.13 33.11
N PRO A 18 -29.97 26.91 34.43
CA PRO A 18 -29.55 27.95 35.38
C PRO A 18 -28.04 28.19 35.27
N PHE A 19 -27.62 29.42 35.58
CA PHE A 19 -26.21 29.76 35.73
C PHE A 19 -25.59 29.10 36.97
N TYR A 20 -24.31 28.75 36.85
CA TYR A 20 -23.53 28.37 38.01
C TYR A 20 -23.26 29.60 38.88
N THR A 21 -23.67 29.56 40.13
CA THR A 21 -23.39 30.60 41.13
C THR A 21 -22.02 30.43 41.80
N THR A 22 -21.46 29.24 41.71
CA THR A 22 -20.12 28.90 42.20
C THR A 22 -19.39 28.07 41.17
N SER A 23 -18.06 28.16 41.12
CA SER A 23 -17.24 27.36 40.19
C SER A 23 -17.44 25.86 40.47
N PRO A 24 -17.85 25.05 39.49
CA PRO A 24 -18.01 23.62 39.70
C PRO A 24 -16.66 22.96 40.00
N SER A 25 -16.65 22.00 40.91
CA SER A 25 -15.48 21.15 41.16
C SER A 25 -15.64 19.79 40.49
N VAL A 26 -14.60 19.33 39.83
CA VAL A 26 -14.56 18.00 39.21
C VAL A 26 -14.02 17.01 40.24
N ARG A 27 -14.82 16.04 40.65
CA ARG A 27 -14.44 15.00 41.61
C ARG A 27 -13.63 13.88 41.01
N ALA A 28 -13.96 13.50 39.76
CA ALA A 28 -13.27 12.47 39.04
C ALA A 28 -13.40 12.73 37.54
N ALA A 29 -12.43 12.29 36.79
CA ALA A 29 -12.47 12.20 35.33
C ALA A 29 -12.00 10.81 34.93
N GLU A 30 -12.80 10.11 34.16
CA GLU A 30 -12.46 8.80 33.64
C GLU A 30 -12.41 8.86 32.10
N ALA A 31 -11.41 8.23 31.52
CA ALA A 31 -11.29 8.09 30.08
C ALA A 31 -11.32 6.62 29.74
N TYR A 32 -12.17 6.27 28.79
CA TYR A 32 -12.24 4.90 28.25
C TYR A 32 -12.38 4.95 26.74
N THR A 33 -11.90 3.89 26.09
CA THR A 33 -12.00 3.77 24.64
C THR A 33 -13.34 3.14 24.27
N LEU A 34 -14.02 3.72 23.29
CA LEU A 34 -15.24 3.15 22.70
C LEU A 34 -14.95 2.14 21.60
N GLY A 35 -13.67 1.97 21.27
CA GLY A 35 -13.23 1.15 20.16
C GLY A 35 -12.86 1.96 18.94
N GLY A 36 -12.61 1.27 17.85
CA GLY A 36 -12.26 1.87 16.57
C GLY A 36 -12.59 0.91 15.42
N THR A 37 -12.70 1.48 14.23
CA THR A 37 -12.91 0.69 13.00
C THR A 37 -11.68 0.85 12.11
N THR A 38 -11.20 -0.27 11.57
CA THR A 38 -10.12 -0.28 10.58
C THR A 38 -10.55 -1.04 9.34
N GLY A 39 -10.14 -0.55 8.19
CA GLY A 39 -10.32 -1.27 6.94
C GLY A 39 -9.42 -2.50 6.91
N THR A 40 -9.98 -3.63 6.48
CA THR A 40 -9.23 -4.87 6.26
C THR A 40 -9.34 -5.31 4.82
N VAL A 41 -8.27 -5.87 4.30
CA VAL A 41 -8.22 -6.42 2.95
C VAL A 41 -7.88 -7.90 3.05
N HIS A 42 -8.66 -8.73 2.39
CA HIS A 42 -8.32 -10.15 2.21
C HIS A 42 -7.18 -10.25 1.23
N ALA A 43 -5.96 -10.34 1.74
CA ALA A 43 -4.77 -10.43 0.90
C ALA A 43 -3.67 -11.22 1.60
N GLU A 44 -2.95 -11.99 0.80
CA GLU A 44 -1.72 -12.65 1.18
C GLU A 44 -0.53 -11.83 0.69
N THR A 45 0.55 -11.78 1.46
CA THR A 45 1.78 -11.11 1.05
C THR A 45 2.76 -12.13 0.50
N VAL A 46 3.18 -11.92 -0.74
CA VAL A 46 4.22 -12.67 -1.41
C VAL A 46 5.54 -11.92 -1.27
N HIS A 47 6.59 -12.65 -0.95
CA HIS A 47 7.93 -12.10 -0.77
C HIS A 47 8.92 -12.78 -1.70
N ASP A 48 9.87 -12.00 -2.21
CA ASP A 48 11.06 -12.44 -2.94
C ASP A 48 10.79 -13.42 -4.08
N GLU A 49 9.71 -13.19 -4.84
CA GLU A 49 9.38 -14.00 -6.01
C GLU A 49 10.36 -13.70 -7.14
N ALA A 50 11.07 -14.73 -7.59
CA ALA A 50 11.94 -14.64 -8.77
C ALA A 50 11.09 -14.62 -10.03
N LEU A 51 11.28 -13.61 -10.89
CA LEU A 51 10.56 -13.44 -12.15
C LEU A 51 11.37 -13.88 -13.37
N GLY A 52 12.67 -14.11 -13.19
CA GLY A 52 13.59 -14.51 -14.25
C GLY A 52 14.70 -13.50 -14.48
N GLU A 53 15.21 -13.45 -15.70
CA GLU A 53 16.33 -12.60 -16.09
C GLU A 53 15.93 -11.58 -17.16
N SER A 54 16.61 -10.45 -17.16
CA SER A 54 16.47 -9.46 -18.21
C SER A 54 17.06 -9.95 -19.52
N THR A 55 16.30 -9.77 -20.59
CA THR A 55 16.79 -9.99 -21.95
C THR A 55 17.70 -8.86 -22.44
N GLY A 56 17.71 -7.72 -21.75
CA GLY A 56 18.38 -6.50 -22.18
C GLY A 56 17.66 -5.78 -23.33
N LEU A 57 16.44 -6.18 -23.65
CA LEU A 57 15.64 -5.59 -24.74
C LEU A 57 14.50 -4.73 -24.19
N PRO A 58 14.19 -3.61 -24.86
CA PRO A 58 13.05 -2.77 -24.50
C PRO A 58 11.72 -3.54 -24.55
N GLY A 59 10.81 -3.17 -23.65
CA GLY A 59 9.45 -3.69 -23.64
C GLY A 59 9.33 -5.14 -23.15
N GLN A 60 10.33 -5.68 -22.48
CA GLN A 60 10.22 -7.01 -21.87
C GLN A 60 9.04 -7.05 -20.91
N ARG A 61 8.28 -8.15 -20.98
CA ARG A 61 7.14 -8.42 -20.10
C ARG A 61 7.40 -9.65 -19.25
N LEU A 62 6.96 -9.58 -18.00
CA LEU A 62 7.03 -10.66 -17.04
C LEU A 62 5.68 -10.77 -16.34
N ARG A 63 5.44 -11.86 -15.65
CA ARG A 63 4.18 -12.07 -14.95
C ARG A 63 4.42 -12.58 -13.54
N LEU A 64 3.73 -11.98 -12.58
CA LEU A 64 3.66 -12.47 -11.22
C LEU A 64 2.92 -13.82 -11.17
N ALA A 65 3.38 -14.72 -10.33
CA ALA A 65 2.75 -16.04 -10.16
C ALA A 65 1.34 -15.93 -9.58
N HIS A 66 1.09 -14.88 -8.81
CA HIS A 66 -0.18 -14.69 -8.13
C HIS A 66 -0.83 -13.36 -8.52
N ALA A 67 -2.06 -13.43 -9.02
CA ALA A 67 -2.90 -12.30 -9.39
C ALA A 67 -4.33 -12.54 -8.87
N PRO A 68 -5.15 -11.50 -8.68
CA PRO A 68 -4.83 -10.09 -8.85
C PRO A 68 -3.91 -9.53 -7.76
N VAL A 69 -3.20 -8.45 -8.09
CA VAL A 69 -2.41 -7.68 -7.13
C VAL A 69 -3.32 -6.65 -6.44
N VAL A 70 -3.27 -6.59 -5.11
CA VAL A 70 -4.18 -5.77 -4.32
C VAL A 70 -3.44 -4.97 -3.24
N GLY A 71 -4.04 -3.85 -2.87
CA GLY A 71 -3.65 -3.11 -1.67
C GLY A 71 -2.60 -2.05 -1.92
N ASP A 72 -1.42 -2.21 -1.46
CA ASP A 72 -0.34 -1.26 -1.21
C ASP A 72 -0.07 -0.17 -2.29
N THR A 73 0.64 0.88 -1.88
CA THR A 73 1.22 1.89 -2.78
C THR A 73 2.71 2.02 -2.44
N PRO A 74 3.63 1.62 -3.33
CA PRO A 74 3.38 1.00 -4.63
C PRO A 74 2.82 -0.44 -4.52
N PRO A 75 2.08 -0.91 -5.54
CA PRO A 75 1.44 -2.23 -5.50
C PRO A 75 2.42 -3.39 -5.55
N VAL A 76 3.59 -3.19 -6.12
CA VAL A 76 4.70 -4.14 -6.16
C VAL A 76 6.02 -3.42 -5.91
N LEU A 77 6.91 -4.04 -5.15
CA LEU A 77 8.31 -3.64 -5.02
C LEU A 77 9.13 -4.53 -5.95
N LEU A 78 9.45 -4.01 -7.14
CA LEU A 78 10.28 -4.73 -8.11
C LEU A 78 11.73 -4.34 -7.97
N GLN A 79 12.62 -5.32 -8.10
CA GLN A 79 14.07 -5.12 -8.05
C GLN A 79 14.76 -5.89 -9.16
N THR A 80 15.85 -5.31 -9.66
CA THR A 80 16.80 -5.99 -10.56
C THR A 80 18.20 -5.96 -9.97
N THR A 81 19.01 -6.97 -10.31
CA THR A 81 20.43 -6.93 -9.97
C THR A 81 21.18 -5.96 -10.87
N GLU A 82 22.01 -5.13 -10.28
CA GLU A 82 23.04 -4.33 -10.94
C GLU A 82 24.41 -4.59 -10.28
N HIS A 83 25.49 -3.97 -10.78
CA HIS A 83 26.86 -4.25 -10.38
C HIS A 83 27.11 -4.30 -8.85
N ASP A 84 26.36 -3.50 -8.09
CA ASP A 84 26.56 -3.33 -6.64
C ASP A 84 25.38 -3.84 -5.79
N GLY A 85 24.45 -4.61 -6.37
CA GLY A 85 23.35 -5.17 -5.60
C GLY A 85 21.98 -5.04 -6.27
N TRP A 86 20.95 -4.86 -5.45
CA TRP A 86 19.58 -4.74 -5.90
C TRP A 86 19.18 -3.29 -6.11
N THR A 87 18.55 -3.02 -7.25
CA THR A 87 18.05 -1.70 -7.64
C THR A 87 16.53 -1.73 -7.75
N ASP A 88 15.89 -0.76 -7.12
CA ASP A 88 14.43 -0.62 -7.10
C ASP A 88 13.90 0.01 -8.41
N TRP A 89 12.67 -0.36 -8.77
CA TRP A 89 11.92 0.14 -9.91
C TRP A 89 10.59 0.72 -9.47
N ASP A 90 10.25 1.89 -10.02
CA ASP A 90 9.02 2.60 -9.71
C ASP A 90 7.87 2.17 -10.61
N VAL A 91 6.71 1.92 -10.02
CA VAL A 91 5.49 1.61 -10.75
C VAL A 91 4.84 2.90 -11.23
N VAL A 92 4.67 3.04 -12.53
CA VAL A 92 3.98 4.16 -13.15
C VAL A 92 2.71 3.70 -13.89
N PRO A 93 1.69 4.54 -14.03
CA PRO A 93 0.48 4.16 -14.76
C PRO A 93 0.71 3.98 -16.26
N HIS A 94 1.68 4.69 -16.83
CA HIS A 94 2.06 4.64 -18.24
C HIS A 94 3.45 5.25 -18.45
N PHE A 95 4.09 4.93 -19.56
CA PHE A 95 5.46 5.40 -19.88
C PHE A 95 5.54 6.77 -20.55
N ALA A 96 4.43 7.46 -20.83
CA ALA A 96 4.44 8.69 -21.64
C ALA A 96 5.37 9.80 -21.09
N GLY A 97 5.52 9.89 -19.77
CA GLY A 97 6.42 10.82 -19.10
C GLY A 97 7.81 10.29 -18.79
N SER A 98 8.10 9.03 -19.11
CA SER A 98 9.36 8.38 -18.73
C SER A 98 10.51 8.77 -19.67
N ARG A 99 11.65 9.08 -19.07
CA ARG A 99 12.91 9.33 -19.79
C ARG A 99 13.68 8.00 -19.95
N PRO A 100 14.64 7.91 -20.88
CA PRO A 100 15.38 6.67 -21.13
C PRO A 100 16.12 6.05 -19.94
N HIS A 101 16.40 6.83 -18.90
CA HIS A 101 17.12 6.38 -17.69
C HIS A 101 16.22 6.19 -16.46
N ASP A 102 14.92 6.53 -16.56
CA ASP A 102 13.99 6.37 -15.45
C ASP A 102 13.66 4.89 -15.26
N ARG A 103 13.88 4.38 -14.06
CA ARG A 103 13.59 2.98 -13.70
C ARG A 103 12.11 2.79 -13.44
N HIS A 104 11.34 2.88 -14.50
CA HIS A 104 9.89 2.78 -14.48
C HIS A 104 9.42 1.45 -15.04
N ILE A 105 8.39 0.92 -14.43
CA ILE A 105 7.63 -0.24 -14.90
C ILE A 105 6.14 0.09 -14.90
N THR A 106 5.36 -0.64 -15.68
CA THR A 106 3.91 -0.67 -15.53
C THR A 106 3.47 -2.02 -14.98
N LEU A 107 2.37 -2.02 -14.23
CA LEU A 107 1.74 -3.22 -13.70
C LEU A 107 0.26 -3.24 -14.09
N ASP A 108 -0.17 -4.32 -14.73
CA ASP A 108 -1.58 -4.68 -14.76
C ASP A 108 -1.91 -5.49 -13.50
N ALA A 109 -2.56 -4.84 -12.54
CA ALA A 109 -2.89 -5.47 -11.26
C ALA A 109 -3.87 -6.64 -11.41
N THR A 110 -4.67 -6.68 -12.47
CA THR A 110 -5.66 -7.76 -12.70
C THR A 110 -4.97 -9.04 -13.15
N THR A 111 -4.02 -8.92 -14.06
CA THR A 111 -3.32 -10.08 -14.65
C THR A 111 -2.00 -10.39 -13.99
N GLY A 112 -1.44 -9.45 -13.22
CA GLY A 112 -0.09 -9.54 -12.66
C GLY A 112 1.02 -9.31 -13.69
N GLU A 113 0.69 -8.79 -14.89
CA GLU A 113 1.69 -8.51 -15.92
C GLU A 113 2.48 -7.24 -15.58
N ILE A 114 3.79 -7.36 -15.59
CA ILE A 114 4.74 -6.27 -15.43
C ILE A 114 5.41 -6.04 -16.80
N ALA A 115 5.51 -4.77 -17.21
CA ALA A 115 6.22 -4.40 -18.42
C ALA A 115 7.31 -3.37 -18.13
N PHE A 116 8.48 -3.56 -18.73
CA PHE A 116 9.54 -2.56 -18.79
C PHE A 116 9.32 -1.60 -19.96
N GLY A 117 10.02 -0.46 -19.89
CA GLY A 117 9.88 0.61 -20.85
C GLY A 117 10.11 0.19 -22.30
N PRO A 118 9.20 0.50 -23.24
CA PRO A 118 9.32 0.16 -24.63
C PRO A 118 10.22 1.14 -25.41
N ALA A 119 10.75 0.70 -26.53
CA ALA A 119 11.26 1.58 -27.56
C ALA A 119 10.20 1.73 -28.67
N VAL A 120 9.84 2.96 -28.95
CA VAL A 120 8.78 3.28 -29.92
C VAL A 120 9.39 4.09 -31.06
N ARG A 121 9.01 3.74 -32.31
CA ARG A 121 9.37 4.53 -33.47
C ARG A 121 8.41 5.71 -33.60
N GLU A 122 8.96 6.89 -33.51
CA GLU A 122 8.22 8.13 -33.65
C GLU A 122 7.87 8.40 -35.13
N PRO A 123 6.92 9.32 -35.42
CA PRO A 123 6.53 9.66 -36.78
C PRO A 123 7.66 10.21 -37.64
N ASP A 124 8.69 10.81 -37.05
CA ASP A 124 9.89 11.32 -37.71
C ASP A 124 10.91 10.21 -38.04
N GLY A 125 10.60 8.96 -37.68
CA GLY A 125 11.47 7.81 -37.90
C GLY A 125 12.50 7.54 -36.80
N THR A 126 12.61 8.43 -35.81
CA THR A 126 13.51 8.24 -34.66
C THR A 126 12.99 7.13 -33.74
N LEU A 127 13.91 6.44 -33.08
CA LEU A 127 13.57 5.46 -32.05
C LEU A 127 13.70 6.11 -30.67
N ARG A 128 12.59 6.21 -29.95
CA ARG A 128 12.55 6.80 -28.63
C ARG A 128 12.37 5.71 -27.57
N GLN A 129 13.26 5.71 -26.59
CA GLN A 129 13.20 4.82 -25.43
C GLN A 129 12.38 5.49 -24.31
N TYR A 130 11.38 4.78 -23.79
CA TYR A 130 10.51 5.19 -22.71
C TYR A 130 10.80 4.36 -21.44
N GLY A 131 11.60 4.90 -20.53
CA GLY A 131 12.06 4.19 -19.33
C GLY A 131 13.34 3.39 -19.58
N ALA A 132 14.01 3.04 -18.49
CA ALA A 132 15.24 2.26 -18.54
C ALA A 132 14.98 0.80 -18.94
N VAL A 133 16.02 0.15 -19.43
CA VAL A 133 16.04 -1.29 -19.71
C VAL A 133 17.05 -1.93 -18.76
N PRO A 134 16.68 -2.95 -17.99
CA PRO A 134 17.64 -3.64 -17.14
C PRO A 134 18.74 -4.28 -17.99
N PRO A 135 20.00 -4.32 -17.51
CA PRO A 135 21.09 -5.00 -18.22
C PRO A 135 20.73 -6.46 -18.54
N LYS A 136 21.21 -6.94 -19.68
CA LYS A 136 21.03 -8.35 -20.06
C LYS A 136 21.60 -9.28 -18.99
N GLY A 137 20.81 -10.27 -18.57
CA GLY A 137 21.18 -11.25 -17.53
C GLY A 137 20.97 -10.72 -16.09
N ALA A 138 20.51 -9.48 -15.92
CA ALA A 138 20.11 -9.01 -14.58
C ALA A 138 18.96 -9.86 -14.05
N VAL A 139 19.11 -10.37 -12.84
CA VAL A 139 18.03 -11.12 -12.16
C VAL A 139 16.93 -10.14 -11.76
N ILE A 140 15.69 -10.51 -12.00
CA ILE A 140 14.50 -9.72 -11.73
C ILE A 140 13.68 -10.42 -10.65
N ARG A 141 13.30 -9.68 -9.60
CA ARG A 141 12.42 -10.21 -8.54
C ARG A 141 11.35 -9.21 -8.14
N ALA A 142 10.21 -9.72 -7.74
CA ALA A 142 9.25 -8.99 -6.93
C ALA A 142 9.59 -9.20 -5.46
N ARG A 143 10.21 -8.20 -4.83
CA ARG A 143 10.58 -8.26 -3.42
C ARG A 143 9.37 -8.41 -2.52
N ARG A 144 8.28 -7.72 -2.86
CA ARG A 144 7.03 -7.79 -2.12
C ARG A 144 5.86 -7.30 -2.97
N TYR A 145 4.77 -8.02 -2.89
CA TYR A 145 3.45 -7.57 -3.35
C TYR A 145 2.36 -8.31 -2.57
N ARG A 146 1.12 -7.91 -2.73
CA ARG A 146 -0.02 -8.58 -2.10
C ARG A 146 -0.97 -9.07 -3.18
N THR A 147 -1.47 -10.28 -2.97
CA THR A 147 -2.46 -10.90 -3.86
C THR A 147 -3.70 -11.30 -3.08
N GLY A 148 -4.84 -11.35 -3.72
CA GLY A 148 -6.10 -11.73 -3.08
C GLY A 148 -7.27 -10.86 -3.51
N GLY A 149 -8.13 -10.52 -2.58
CA GLY A 149 -9.37 -9.78 -2.87
C GLY A 149 -10.48 -10.65 -3.43
N GLY A 150 -11.43 -9.99 -4.12
CA GLY A 150 -12.58 -10.66 -4.69
C GLY A 150 -13.60 -11.18 -3.67
N ARG A 151 -14.55 -11.98 -4.16
CA ARG A 151 -15.68 -12.47 -3.35
C ARG A 151 -15.28 -13.44 -2.23
N SER A 152 -14.18 -14.16 -2.39
CA SER A 152 -13.65 -15.08 -1.38
C SER A 152 -13.20 -14.39 -0.09
N GLY A 153 -12.90 -13.10 -0.15
CA GLY A 153 -12.59 -12.28 1.02
C GLY A 153 -13.80 -11.78 1.80
N ASN A 154 -15.01 -11.93 1.25
CA ASN A 154 -16.23 -11.52 1.92
C ASN A 154 -16.61 -12.57 2.96
N VAL A 155 -16.46 -12.22 4.22
CA VAL A 155 -16.82 -13.08 5.35
C VAL A 155 -18.11 -12.64 5.99
N ALA A 156 -18.86 -13.60 6.57
CA ALA A 156 -20.08 -13.28 7.30
C ALA A 156 -19.79 -12.40 8.51
N ARG A 157 -20.78 -11.64 8.94
CA ARG A 157 -20.70 -10.84 10.18
C ARG A 157 -20.26 -11.71 11.36
N GLY A 158 -19.29 -11.24 12.11
CA GLY A 158 -18.76 -11.93 13.28
C GLY A 158 -17.85 -13.12 12.95
N ALA A 159 -17.41 -13.29 11.71
CA ALA A 159 -16.47 -14.35 11.35
C ALA A 159 -15.02 -14.00 11.75
N VAL A 160 -14.68 -12.72 11.77
CA VAL A 160 -13.34 -12.25 12.20
C VAL A 160 -13.42 -11.84 13.67
N ARG A 161 -12.94 -12.73 14.55
CA ARG A 161 -13.03 -12.56 16.02
C ARG A 161 -11.71 -12.73 16.74
N VAL A 162 -10.64 -13.08 16.03
CA VAL A 162 -9.39 -13.47 16.67
C VAL A 162 -8.29 -12.47 16.32
N LEU A 163 -7.71 -11.86 17.34
CA LEU A 163 -6.47 -11.11 17.20
C LEU A 163 -5.29 -12.09 17.20
N ARG A 164 -4.46 -12.06 16.16
CA ARG A 164 -3.21 -12.84 16.12
C ARG A 164 -2.18 -12.42 17.16
N ARG A 165 -2.25 -11.15 17.58
CA ARG A 165 -1.41 -10.57 18.63
C ARG A 165 -2.31 -9.76 19.56
N SER A 166 -2.02 -9.81 20.84
CA SER A 166 -2.67 -8.96 21.82
C SER A 166 -2.39 -7.49 21.50
N VAL A 167 -3.44 -6.69 21.46
CA VAL A 167 -3.36 -5.24 21.34
C VAL A 167 -3.84 -4.64 22.65
N PRO A 168 -3.04 -3.81 23.34
CA PRO A 168 -3.44 -3.20 24.60
C PRO A 168 -4.78 -2.49 24.45
N TYR A 169 -5.64 -2.66 25.45
CA TYR A 169 -6.97 -2.03 25.53
C TYR A 169 -8.00 -2.50 24.50
N VAL A 170 -7.71 -3.55 23.73
CA VAL A 170 -8.69 -4.19 22.85
C VAL A 170 -9.10 -5.52 23.45
N SER A 171 -10.37 -5.61 23.89
CA SER A 171 -10.94 -6.81 24.51
C SER A 171 -11.60 -7.74 23.48
N GLU A 172 -12.14 -7.18 22.41
CA GLU A 172 -12.88 -7.93 21.39
C GLU A 172 -12.70 -7.31 20.01
N VAL A 173 -12.75 -8.14 18.99
CA VAL A 173 -12.75 -7.75 17.57
C VAL A 173 -13.94 -8.41 16.89
N VAL A 174 -14.67 -7.63 16.11
CA VAL A 174 -15.80 -8.11 15.30
C VAL A 174 -15.77 -7.44 13.94
N ASN A 175 -16.23 -8.13 12.88
CA ASN A 175 -16.47 -7.56 11.56
C ASN A 175 -17.97 -7.43 11.27
#